data_6edc1dcce0bdbb29fba0a2308fd659ba
#
_entry.id   6edc1dcce0bdbb29fba0a2308fd659ba
#
_cell.length_a   1.000
_cell.length_b   1.000
_cell.length_c   1.000
_cell.angle_alpha   90.00
_cell.angle_beta   90.00
_cell.angle_gamma   90.00
#
_symmetry.space_group_name_H-M   'P 1'
#
loop_
_entity.id
_entity.type
_entity.pdbx_description
1 polymer ?
#
loop_
_entity_poly.entity_id
_entity_poly.type
_entity_poly.pdbx_seq_one_letter_code
_entity_poly.pdbx_strand_id
1 'polypeptide(L)'
;DGTVDNSNIHIVNSELKKIPESIMEQFQKNGWHIYVTDADINQKFYQGKYSTVLGTTQYADKKIYIANTSQAATESTIHEVGHFVDYSNGFLSDQEKFKELYLSEVRIYIKAYDAVCVRDRKELFAEVFWQYLTNPSKLQLETPGLYFYMKNTLHTFYSF
;
A
#
# COMPACT_ATOMS: atom_id res chain seq x y z
N ASP A 1 6.15 -12.45 13.66
CA ASP A 1 5.47 -12.62 14.94
C ASP A 1 4.74 -13.95 14.91
N GLY A 2 4.97 -14.81 15.91
CA GLY A 2 4.46 -16.18 15.92
C GLY A 2 5.31 -17.15 15.07
N THR A 3 4.71 -18.28 14.65
CA THR A 3 5.34 -19.28 13.79
C THR A 3 5.06 -18.94 12.33
N VAL A 4 5.97 -18.21 11.69
CA VAL A 4 5.80 -17.77 10.30
C VAL A 4 6.63 -18.63 9.34
N ASP A 5 6.12 -18.76 8.10
CA ASP A 5 6.86 -19.43 7.04
C ASP A 5 7.96 -18.50 6.51
N ASN A 6 9.20 -18.97 6.53
CA ASN A 6 10.34 -18.23 6.02
C ASN A 6 10.20 -17.87 4.53
N SER A 7 9.49 -18.68 3.75
CA SER A 7 9.23 -18.37 2.34
C SER A 7 8.42 -17.07 2.19
N ASN A 8 7.46 -16.81 3.07
CA ASN A 8 6.68 -15.58 3.04
C ASN A 8 7.52 -14.36 3.44
N ILE A 9 8.46 -14.51 4.38
CA ILE A 9 9.43 -13.47 4.71
C ILE A 9 10.31 -13.15 3.50
N HIS A 10 10.75 -14.15 2.75
CA HIS A 10 11.52 -13.95 1.52
C HIS A 10 10.72 -13.21 0.45
N ILE A 11 9.43 -13.53 0.28
CA ILE A 11 8.55 -12.80 -0.65
C ILE A 11 8.42 -11.34 -0.22
N VAL A 12 8.11 -11.06 1.04
CA VAL A 12 8.02 -9.68 1.57
C VAL A 12 9.33 -8.92 1.28
N ASN A 13 10.48 -9.50 1.59
CA ASN A 13 11.77 -8.86 1.32
C ASN A 13 12.00 -8.61 -0.18
N SER A 14 11.51 -9.50 -1.06
CA SER A 14 11.59 -9.33 -2.51
C SER A 14 10.69 -8.18 -2.99
N GLU A 15 9.47 -8.07 -2.45
CA GLU A 15 8.56 -6.97 -2.77
C GLU A 15 9.11 -5.63 -2.28
N LEU A 16 9.69 -5.56 -1.08
CA LEU A 16 10.30 -4.34 -0.56
C LEU A 16 11.45 -3.81 -1.44
N LYS A 17 12.19 -4.68 -2.12
CA LYS A 17 13.25 -4.27 -3.06
C LYS A 17 12.74 -3.53 -4.31
N LYS A 18 11.46 -3.63 -4.61
CA LYS A 18 10.83 -2.87 -5.72
C LYS A 18 10.51 -1.43 -5.33
N ILE A 19 10.52 -1.14 -4.02
CA ILE A 19 10.26 0.20 -3.49
C ILE A 19 11.55 1.01 -3.54
N PRO A 20 11.50 2.28 -3.99
CA PRO A 20 12.66 3.16 -4.00
C PRO A 20 13.35 3.25 -2.64
N GLU A 21 14.68 3.22 -2.67
CA GLU A 21 15.52 3.23 -1.47
C GLU A 21 15.21 4.43 -0.55
N SER A 22 15.02 5.63 -1.13
CA SER A 22 14.68 6.84 -0.39
C SER A 22 13.38 6.73 0.44
N ILE A 23 12.40 5.96 -0.03
CA ILE A 23 11.17 5.68 0.73
C ILE A 23 11.48 4.76 1.91
N MET A 24 12.25 3.70 1.66
CA MET A 24 12.61 2.73 2.70
C MET A 24 13.55 3.33 3.77
N GLU A 25 14.45 4.23 3.38
CA GLU A 25 15.26 5.00 4.32
C GLU A 25 14.40 5.88 5.22
N GLN A 26 13.43 6.60 4.65
CA GLN A 26 12.50 7.41 5.45
C GLN A 26 11.64 6.53 6.37
N PHE A 27 11.17 5.39 5.89
CA PHE A 27 10.43 4.39 6.67
C PHE A 27 11.22 3.96 7.92
N GLN A 28 12.47 3.55 7.73
CA GLN A 28 13.34 3.13 8.82
C GLN A 28 13.70 4.28 9.77
N LYS A 29 14.06 5.45 9.22
CA LYS A 29 14.40 6.65 10.00
C LYS A 29 13.24 7.11 10.88
N ASN A 30 12.01 6.94 10.43
CA ASN A 30 10.80 7.29 11.19
C ASN A 30 10.39 6.19 12.18
N GLY A 31 11.16 5.10 12.32
CA GLY A 31 10.92 4.04 13.30
C GLY A 31 9.78 3.09 12.93
N TRP A 32 9.49 2.93 11.65
CA TRP A 32 8.50 1.98 11.16
C TRP A 32 9.07 0.57 11.03
N HIS A 33 8.22 -0.44 11.23
CA HIS A 33 8.56 -1.85 11.12
C HIS A 33 7.50 -2.63 10.37
N ILE A 34 7.93 -3.68 9.65
CA ILE A 34 7.04 -4.62 8.96
C ILE A 34 7.17 -5.99 9.63
N TYR A 35 6.04 -6.64 9.88
CA TYR A 35 5.94 -7.96 10.48
C TYR A 35 5.12 -8.88 9.59
N VAL A 36 5.62 -10.08 9.34
CA VAL A 36 4.79 -11.20 8.90
C VAL A 36 4.22 -11.85 10.16
N THR A 37 2.92 -12.13 10.19
CA THR A 37 2.25 -12.64 11.37
C THR A 37 1.32 -13.81 11.05
N ASP A 38 1.30 -14.81 11.91
CA ASP A 38 0.34 -15.92 11.90
C ASP A 38 -0.97 -15.58 12.63
N ALA A 39 -1.01 -14.43 13.31
CA ALA A 39 -2.23 -13.95 13.94
C ALA A 39 -3.29 -13.56 12.90
N ASP A 40 -4.56 -13.82 13.20
CA ASP A 40 -5.67 -13.31 12.40
C ASP A 40 -5.75 -11.79 12.54
N ILE A 41 -5.31 -11.08 11.48
CA ILE A 41 -5.28 -9.61 11.42
C ILE A 41 -6.68 -9.04 11.58
N ASN A 42 -7.69 -9.70 10.97
CA ASN A 42 -9.07 -9.23 11.04
C ASN A 42 -9.61 -9.29 12.48
N GLN A 43 -9.36 -10.36 13.20
CA GLN A 43 -9.75 -10.46 14.61
C GLN A 43 -8.97 -9.50 15.49
N LYS A 44 -7.65 -9.43 15.31
CA LYS A 44 -6.75 -8.64 16.16
C LYS A 44 -7.01 -7.13 16.06
N PHE A 45 -7.23 -6.60 14.85
CA PHE A 45 -7.30 -5.15 14.61
C PHE A 45 -8.70 -4.65 14.23
N TYR A 46 -9.58 -5.52 13.73
CA TYR A 46 -10.89 -5.14 13.19
C TYR A 46 -12.07 -5.88 13.83
N GLN A 47 -11.83 -6.69 14.87
CA GLN A 47 -12.88 -7.41 15.62
C GLN A 47 -13.76 -8.30 14.71
N GLY A 48 -13.16 -8.87 13.65
CA GLY A 48 -13.88 -9.72 12.71
C GLY A 48 -14.79 -8.99 11.72
N LYS A 49 -14.62 -7.68 11.55
CA LYS A 49 -15.48 -6.84 10.70
C LYS A 49 -15.45 -7.22 9.21
N TYR A 50 -14.33 -7.75 8.74
CA TYR A 50 -14.10 -8.07 7.32
C TYR A 50 -14.04 -9.59 7.12
N SER A 51 -14.19 -10.05 5.87
CA SER A 51 -14.06 -11.48 5.54
C SER A 51 -12.59 -11.94 5.50
N THR A 52 -11.73 -11.12 4.91
CA THR A 52 -10.31 -11.40 4.76
C THR A 52 -9.53 -10.10 4.85
N VAL A 53 -8.43 -10.11 5.60
CA VAL A 53 -7.49 -8.98 5.69
C VAL A 53 -6.08 -9.53 5.46
N LEU A 54 -5.46 -9.13 4.37
CA LEU A 54 -4.14 -9.61 3.95
C LEU A 54 -3.00 -8.83 4.62
N GLY A 55 -3.23 -7.55 4.92
CA GLY A 55 -2.28 -6.67 5.58
C GLY A 55 -2.99 -5.54 6.33
N THR A 56 -2.25 -4.82 7.15
CA THR A 56 -2.75 -3.63 7.84
C THR A 56 -1.62 -2.70 8.28
N THR A 57 -1.86 -1.41 8.13
CA THR A 57 -0.95 -0.35 8.58
C THR A 57 -1.50 0.30 9.87
N GLN A 58 -0.75 0.15 10.97
CA GLN A 58 -1.09 0.70 12.28
C GLN A 58 -0.27 1.98 12.51
N TYR A 59 -0.87 3.14 12.24
CA TYR A 59 -0.17 4.43 12.23
C TYR A 59 0.37 4.82 13.61
N ALA A 60 -0.42 4.60 14.67
CA ALA A 60 -0.03 4.98 16.04
C ALA A 60 1.19 4.19 16.51
N ASP A 61 1.26 2.91 16.14
CA ASP A 61 2.34 2.00 16.54
C ASP A 61 3.50 1.99 15.57
N LYS A 62 3.35 2.62 14.39
CA LYS A 62 4.31 2.61 13.29
C LYS A 62 4.67 1.18 12.84
N LYS A 63 3.66 0.35 12.69
CA LYS A 63 3.80 -1.06 12.32
C LYS A 63 2.91 -1.42 11.16
N ILE A 64 3.46 -2.22 10.27
CA ILE A 64 2.74 -2.90 9.21
C ILE A 64 2.72 -4.40 9.56
N TYR A 65 1.57 -5.03 9.43
CA TYR A 65 1.40 -6.46 9.57
C TYR A 65 0.95 -7.06 8.24
N ILE A 66 1.63 -8.12 7.82
CA ILE A 66 1.31 -8.91 6.62
C ILE A 66 0.92 -10.31 7.08
N ALA A 67 -0.21 -10.82 6.63
CA ALA A 67 -0.64 -12.18 6.95
C ALA A 67 0.36 -13.21 6.41
N ASN A 68 0.57 -14.31 7.15
CA ASN A 68 1.53 -15.35 6.82
C ASN A 68 1.03 -16.25 5.67
N THR A 69 0.80 -15.67 4.50
CA THR A 69 0.46 -16.35 3.25
C THR A 69 1.24 -15.76 2.10
N SER A 70 1.51 -16.56 1.06
CA SER A 70 2.19 -16.09 -0.14
C SER A 70 1.40 -15.01 -0.87
N GLN A 71 0.07 -15.11 -0.87
CA GLN A 71 -0.82 -14.09 -1.43
C GLN A 71 -0.63 -12.75 -0.71
N ALA A 72 -0.75 -12.74 0.62
CA ALA A 72 -0.59 -11.52 1.40
C ALA A 72 0.80 -10.90 1.22
N ALA A 73 1.85 -11.71 1.26
CA ALA A 73 3.22 -11.27 1.07
C ALA A 73 3.42 -10.59 -0.30
N THR A 74 2.78 -11.08 -1.36
CA THR A 74 2.89 -10.52 -2.71
C THR A 74 1.99 -9.31 -2.93
N GLU A 75 0.72 -9.38 -2.50
CA GLU A 75 -0.29 -8.38 -2.86
C GLU A 75 -0.36 -7.22 -1.86
N SER A 76 0.03 -7.43 -0.58
CA SER A 76 -0.14 -6.40 0.44
C SER A 76 1.13 -5.66 0.80
N THR A 77 2.32 -6.21 0.61
CA THR A 77 3.56 -5.58 1.11
C THR A 77 3.76 -4.16 0.59
N ILE A 78 3.69 -3.96 -0.72
CA ILE A 78 3.87 -2.62 -1.31
C ILE A 78 2.65 -1.74 -1.03
N HIS A 79 1.44 -2.31 -1.05
CA HIS A 79 0.20 -1.61 -0.72
C HIS A 79 0.26 -0.98 0.68
N GLU A 80 0.66 -1.74 1.70
CA GLU A 80 0.76 -1.25 3.07
C GLU A 80 1.85 -0.17 3.22
N VAL A 81 2.97 -0.26 2.48
CA VAL A 81 3.95 0.82 2.40
C VAL A 81 3.35 2.06 1.71
N GLY A 82 2.42 1.89 0.79
CA GLY A 82 1.64 2.98 0.20
C GLY A 82 0.87 3.79 1.25
N HIS A 83 0.28 3.13 2.24
CA HIS A 83 -0.34 3.81 3.38
C HIS A 83 0.68 4.59 4.22
N PHE A 84 1.89 4.05 4.40
CA PHE A 84 2.98 4.81 5.05
C PHE A 84 3.32 6.08 4.26
N VAL A 85 3.45 5.98 2.92
CA VAL A 85 3.76 7.13 2.06
C VAL A 85 2.66 8.20 2.17
N ASP A 86 1.40 7.79 2.13
CA ASP A 86 0.25 8.68 2.33
C ASP A 86 0.31 9.41 3.68
N TYR A 87 0.46 8.65 4.76
CA TYR A 87 0.52 9.15 6.13
C TYR A 87 1.71 10.08 6.38
N SER A 88 2.91 9.67 5.99
CA SER A 88 4.16 10.40 6.28
C SER A 88 4.24 11.75 5.58
N ASN A 89 3.44 11.98 4.55
CA ASN A 89 3.32 13.24 3.81
C ASN A 89 2.01 13.99 4.12
N GLY A 90 1.40 13.73 5.29
CA GLY A 90 0.24 14.46 5.78
C GLY A 90 -1.09 14.02 5.15
N PHE A 91 -1.25 12.74 4.83
CA PHE A 91 -2.41 12.18 4.14
C PHE A 91 -2.66 12.85 2.79
N LEU A 92 -1.79 12.57 1.83
CA LEU A 92 -1.91 13.06 0.45
C LEU A 92 -3.26 12.68 -0.19
N SER A 93 -3.82 11.54 0.23
CA SER A 93 -5.16 11.09 -0.17
C SER A 93 -6.30 12.02 0.27
N ASP A 94 -6.07 12.85 1.29
CA ASP A 94 -7.03 13.84 1.79
C ASP A 94 -6.83 15.23 1.16
N GLN A 95 -5.81 15.42 0.33
CA GLN A 95 -5.59 16.67 -0.41
C GLN A 95 -6.59 16.82 -1.57
N GLU A 96 -6.95 18.07 -1.87
CA GLU A 96 -8.00 18.39 -2.86
C GLU A 96 -7.74 17.75 -4.22
N LYS A 97 -6.52 17.84 -4.72
CA LYS A 97 -6.13 17.26 -6.00
C LYS A 97 -6.36 15.73 -6.06
N PHE A 98 -6.11 14.99 -4.99
CA PHE A 98 -6.37 13.55 -4.98
C PHE A 98 -7.86 13.25 -4.84
N LYS A 99 -8.61 14.08 -4.10
CA LYS A 99 -10.07 13.95 -4.01
C LYS A 99 -10.74 14.10 -5.38
N GLU A 100 -10.31 15.07 -6.18
CA GLU A 100 -10.80 15.24 -7.55
C GLU A 100 -10.53 14.02 -8.42
N LEU A 101 -9.30 13.47 -8.34
CA LEU A 101 -8.93 12.25 -9.06
C LEU A 101 -9.72 11.03 -8.58
N TYR A 102 -9.93 10.90 -7.28
CA TYR A 102 -10.78 9.85 -6.72
C TYR A 102 -12.19 9.90 -7.33
N LEU A 103 -12.82 11.07 -7.36
CA LEU A 103 -14.16 11.23 -7.93
C LEU A 103 -14.22 10.90 -9.43
N SER A 104 -13.17 11.24 -10.18
CA SER A 104 -13.15 11.05 -11.64
C SER A 104 -12.71 9.65 -12.08
N GLU A 105 -11.75 9.01 -11.39
CA GLU A 105 -11.09 7.80 -11.89
C GLU A 105 -11.32 6.54 -11.04
N VAL A 106 -11.86 6.63 -9.80
CA VAL A 106 -11.98 5.44 -8.92
C VAL A 106 -12.81 4.31 -9.54
N ARG A 107 -13.89 4.62 -10.23
CA ARG A 107 -14.75 3.59 -10.87
C ARG A 107 -14.02 2.89 -12.02
N ILE A 108 -13.23 3.65 -12.78
CA ILE A 108 -12.41 3.12 -13.87
C ILE A 108 -11.35 2.19 -13.28
N TYR A 109 -10.67 2.65 -12.22
CA TYR A 109 -9.66 1.87 -11.50
C TYR A 109 -10.23 0.54 -10.98
N ILE A 110 -11.32 0.59 -10.21
CA ILE A 110 -11.97 -0.60 -9.66
C ILE A 110 -12.30 -1.61 -10.76
N LYS A 111 -12.85 -1.15 -11.89
CA LYS A 111 -13.20 -2.01 -13.02
C LYS A 111 -11.95 -2.61 -13.71
N ALA A 112 -10.90 -1.80 -13.91
CA ALA A 112 -9.70 -2.23 -14.62
C ALA A 112 -8.84 -3.24 -13.84
N TYR A 113 -8.89 -3.17 -12.49
CA TYR A 113 -8.08 -3.99 -11.59
C TYR A 113 -8.86 -5.00 -10.75
N ASP A 114 -10.19 -5.06 -10.89
CA ASP A 114 -11.07 -5.82 -9.98
C ASP A 114 -10.83 -5.48 -8.50
N ALA A 115 -10.55 -4.21 -8.23
CA ALA A 115 -10.07 -3.72 -6.95
C ALA A 115 -11.23 -3.47 -5.96
N VAL A 116 -11.95 -4.53 -5.58
CA VAL A 116 -13.10 -4.47 -4.65
C VAL A 116 -12.72 -4.00 -3.24
N CYS A 117 -11.41 -4.03 -2.90
CA CYS A 117 -10.88 -3.53 -1.63
C CYS A 117 -10.90 -1.99 -1.54
N VAL A 118 -10.95 -1.28 -2.66
CA VAL A 118 -10.94 0.19 -2.69
C VAL A 118 -12.26 0.75 -2.17
N ARG A 119 -12.30 1.05 -0.88
CA ARG A 119 -13.48 1.57 -0.16
C ARG A 119 -13.45 3.07 0.06
N ASP A 120 -12.26 3.64 0.05
CA ASP A 120 -12.03 5.06 0.27
C ASP A 120 -10.77 5.56 -0.45
N ARG A 121 -10.44 6.82 -0.26
CA ARG A 121 -9.30 7.48 -0.91
C ARG A 121 -7.95 6.94 -0.46
N LYS A 122 -7.82 6.51 0.81
CA LYS A 122 -6.57 5.97 1.36
C LYS A 122 -6.26 4.62 0.73
N GLU A 123 -7.28 3.78 0.58
CA GLU A 123 -7.14 2.51 -0.13
C GLU A 123 -6.77 2.73 -1.59
N LEU A 124 -7.43 3.68 -2.29
CA LEU A 124 -7.07 4.00 -3.66
C LEU A 124 -5.62 4.50 -3.77
N PHE A 125 -5.17 5.35 -2.85
CA PHE A 125 -3.79 5.85 -2.85
C PHE A 125 -2.78 4.69 -2.73
N ALA A 126 -3.00 3.79 -1.78
CA ALA A 126 -2.13 2.63 -1.56
C ALA A 126 -2.12 1.68 -2.78
N GLU A 127 -3.28 1.42 -3.38
CA GLU A 127 -3.42 0.65 -4.61
C GLU A 127 -2.68 1.29 -5.79
N VAL A 128 -2.85 2.60 -5.99
CA VAL A 128 -2.17 3.34 -7.06
C VAL A 128 -0.65 3.35 -6.85
N PHE A 129 -0.18 3.47 -5.60
CA PHE A 129 1.24 3.34 -5.28
C PHE A 129 1.77 1.95 -5.67
N TRP A 130 1.08 0.89 -5.30
CA TRP A 130 1.45 -0.48 -5.68
C TRP A 130 1.50 -0.65 -7.19
N GLN A 131 0.44 -0.27 -7.91
CA GLN A 131 0.39 -0.39 -9.38
C GLN A 131 1.41 0.49 -10.09
N TYR A 132 1.72 1.66 -9.56
CA TYR A 132 2.75 2.53 -10.11
C TYR A 132 4.14 1.86 -10.08
N LEU A 133 4.47 1.12 -9.03
CA LEU A 133 5.75 0.42 -8.90
C LEU A 133 5.80 -0.91 -9.64
N THR A 134 4.67 -1.59 -9.84
CA THR A 134 4.64 -2.95 -10.38
C THR A 134 4.09 -3.04 -11.80
N ASN A 135 3.19 -2.15 -12.19
CA ASN A 135 2.53 -2.17 -13.50
C ASN A 135 2.23 -0.75 -14.03
N PRO A 136 3.25 0.13 -14.14
CA PRO A 136 3.06 1.54 -14.47
C PRO A 136 2.40 1.77 -15.84
N SER A 137 2.69 0.90 -16.83
CA SER A 137 2.11 1.05 -18.16
C SER A 137 0.60 0.85 -18.18
N LYS A 138 0.10 -0.16 -17.44
CA LYS A 138 -1.34 -0.37 -17.32
C LYS A 138 -1.99 0.79 -16.53
N LEU A 139 -1.36 1.24 -15.46
CA LEU A 139 -1.87 2.36 -14.67
C LEU A 139 -1.99 3.63 -15.52
N GLN A 140 -0.97 3.92 -16.34
CA GLN A 140 -0.99 5.09 -17.23
C GLN A 140 -2.08 4.98 -18.29
N LEU A 141 -2.33 3.78 -18.82
CA LEU A 141 -3.35 3.55 -19.84
C LEU A 141 -4.77 3.70 -19.28
N GLU A 142 -5.05 3.05 -18.14
CA GLU A 142 -6.39 2.95 -17.59
C GLU A 142 -6.81 4.21 -16.79
N THR A 143 -5.88 4.74 -15.98
CA THR A 143 -6.12 5.89 -15.10
C THR A 143 -4.94 6.86 -15.13
N PRO A 144 -4.82 7.61 -16.26
CA PRO A 144 -3.67 8.50 -16.48
C PRO A 144 -3.54 9.60 -15.42
N GLY A 145 -4.63 10.12 -14.90
CA GLY A 145 -4.60 11.14 -13.85
C GLY A 145 -3.97 10.62 -12.57
N LEU A 146 -4.35 9.44 -12.10
CA LEU A 146 -3.76 8.76 -10.95
C LEU A 146 -2.29 8.43 -11.19
N TYR A 147 -1.93 7.95 -12.39
CA TYR A 147 -0.54 7.69 -12.76
C TYR A 147 0.34 8.93 -12.64
N PHE A 148 -0.08 10.04 -13.28
CA PHE A 148 0.72 11.28 -13.25
C PHE A 148 0.75 11.92 -11.86
N TYR A 149 -0.32 11.78 -11.08
CA TYR A 149 -0.32 12.21 -9.69
C TYR A 149 0.74 11.46 -8.88
N MET A 150 0.75 10.13 -8.94
CA MET A 150 1.73 9.31 -8.22
C MET A 150 3.16 9.61 -8.68
N LYS A 151 3.40 9.68 -9.99
CA LYS A 151 4.70 10.06 -10.54
C LYS A 151 5.22 11.37 -9.96
N ASN A 152 4.40 12.42 -9.99
CA ASN A 152 4.78 13.74 -9.50
C ASN A 152 4.98 13.75 -7.98
N THR A 153 4.14 13.04 -7.24
CA THR A 153 4.23 12.89 -5.78
C THR A 153 5.56 12.25 -5.39
N LEU A 154 5.90 11.12 -5.99
CA LEU A 154 7.14 10.42 -5.66
C LEU A 154 8.37 11.24 -6.05
N HIS A 155 8.33 11.92 -7.21
CA HIS A 155 9.42 12.81 -7.62
C HIS A 155 9.58 14.01 -6.67
N THR A 156 8.49 14.55 -6.14
CA THR A 156 8.53 15.70 -5.23
C THR A 156 9.08 15.35 -3.85
N PHE A 157 8.67 14.21 -3.30
CA PHE A 157 8.97 13.87 -1.90
C PHE A 157 10.16 12.94 -1.71
N TYR A 158 10.58 12.20 -2.75
CA TYR A 158 11.56 11.12 -2.61
C TYR A 158 12.73 11.18 -3.60
N SER A 159 12.87 12.23 -4.39
CA SER A 159 14.03 12.44 -5.29
C SER A 159 14.34 11.21 -6.16
N PHE A 160 13.46 10.91 -7.10
CA PHE A 160 13.70 9.88 -8.11
C PHE A 160 14.50 10.40 -9.27
#